data_4c0fbb2297363306c7096d03ce1c8168
#
_entry.id   4c0fbb2297363306c7096d03ce1c8168
#
_cell.length_a   1.000
_cell.length_b   1.000
_cell.length_c   1.000
_cell.angle_alpha   90.00
_cell.angle_beta   90.00
_cell.angle_gamma   90.00
#
_symmetry.space_group_name_H-M   'P 1'
#
loop_
_entity.id
_entity.type
_entity.pdbx_description
1 polymer ?
#
loop_
_entity_poly.entity_id
_entity_poly.type
_entity_poly.pdbx_seq_one_letter_code
_entity_poly.pdbx_strand_id
1 'polypeptide(L)'
;MKKSIIFVGSVQKEFREERMAIRDFVRGDALLRRFFDVFLFEEIPASDRKPGDAYLGEVDRSGVYVGLFGNEYGEHGENGKSPTEREFDRATARNKTRLIFVKGTDDKARHPKMLKLIRKAGAQLVRRRFSDITDLTAALYASLVEHLEKTGALRTLPFDASACARATMDDLSDEKLRWFLGTARRERNYALPGKTPREKALRHLNLIDRGHPTHAAILLFGEEPQRFLIASEVKCLHFHGTEVRKPIPSYQVFKGTVFDLVDQAVDFVLSKVARSVGTREHSVQAPVEYELPKEAVREAIVNAVAHRDYASNASVQVMLFADRLEVWNPGELPPSLTPELLRGPHASIPRNPLIAEPLFLARYIEKAGTGTLDMIARCREAGLPEPDFEQRAGQWVVTLWRDWLTDAVLDHLGVNELGRKVVGFLKINRRVNNQAYQAAFNVSKATATRHLDSLTKKGILQKVGITGKGTYYMLQRKGLIKGSKGSVSGKGS
;
A
#
# COMPACT_ATOMS: atom_id res chain seq x y z
N MET A 1 -5.27 -18.10 -19.02
CA MET A 1 -6.66 -17.68 -19.33
C MET A 1 -6.86 -17.66 -20.83
N LYS A 2 -8.04 -18.11 -21.34
CA LYS A 2 -8.38 -18.00 -22.77
C LYS A 2 -8.67 -16.52 -23.06
N LYS A 3 -7.97 -15.93 -24.05
CA LYS A 3 -8.17 -14.53 -24.44
C LYS A 3 -9.56 -14.36 -25.08
N SER A 4 -10.20 -13.23 -24.79
CA SER A 4 -11.44 -12.81 -25.45
C SER A 4 -11.10 -12.23 -26.83
N ILE A 5 -11.84 -12.63 -27.86
CA ILE A 5 -11.62 -12.13 -29.21
C ILE A 5 -12.38 -10.82 -29.41
N ILE A 6 -11.72 -9.80 -29.89
CA ILE A 6 -12.32 -8.54 -30.38
C ILE A 6 -12.52 -8.68 -31.88
N PHE A 7 -13.80 -8.61 -32.32
CA PHE A 7 -14.13 -8.51 -33.74
C PHE A 7 -14.26 -7.03 -34.14
N VAL A 8 -13.58 -6.62 -35.20
CA VAL A 8 -13.64 -5.24 -35.70
C VAL A 8 -14.49 -5.18 -36.99
N GLY A 9 -15.71 -4.67 -36.86
CA GLY A 9 -16.66 -4.45 -37.95
C GLY A 9 -16.60 -3.04 -38.51
N SER A 10 -16.39 -2.90 -39.82
CA SER A 10 -16.31 -1.59 -40.51
C SER A 10 -16.33 -1.77 -42.04
N VAL A 11 -16.46 -0.69 -42.78
CA VAL A 11 -16.16 -0.65 -44.22
C VAL A 11 -14.64 -0.76 -44.38
N GLN A 12 -14.14 -1.88 -44.92
CA GLN A 12 -12.72 -2.20 -44.93
C GLN A 12 -11.86 -1.16 -45.69
N LYS A 13 -12.35 -0.65 -46.86
CA LYS A 13 -11.63 0.35 -47.65
C LYS A 13 -11.44 1.66 -46.86
N GLU A 14 -12.49 2.10 -46.15
CA GLU A 14 -12.49 3.36 -45.39
C GLU A 14 -11.63 3.31 -44.13
N PHE A 15 -11.53 2.13 -43.48
CA PHE A 15 -10.94 1.98 -42.13
C PHE A 15 -9.71 1.05 -42.10
N ARG A 16 -9.03 0.88 -43.21
CA ARG A 16 -7.88 -0.03 -43.28
C ARG A 16 -6.80 0.31 -42.23
N GLU A 17 -6.45 1.58 -42.10
CA GLU A 17 -5.41 2.03 -41.17
C GLU A 17 -5.86 1.89 -39.69
N GLU A 18 -7.07 2.31 -39.40
CA GLU A 18 -7.61 2.22 -38.04
C GLU A 18 -7.75 0.76 -37.57
N ARG A 19 -8.15 -0.16 -38.45
CA ARG A 19 -8.27 -1.59 -38.17
C ARG A 19 -6.90 -2.20 -37.79
N MET A 20 -5.88 -1.89 -38.58
CA MET A 20 -4.49 -2.28 -38.31
C MET A 20 -3.98 -1.68 -37.00
N ALA A 21 -4.23 -0.39 -36.79
CA ALA A 21 -3.84 0.31 -35.57
C ALA A 21 -4.49 -0.30 -34.32
N ILE A 22 -5.78 -0.64 -34.35
CA ILE A 22 -6.46 -1.36 -33.25
C ILE A 22 -5.79 -2.69 -32.94
N ARG A 23 -5.49 -3.50 -33.97
CA ARG A 23 -4.82 -4.79 -33.82
C ARG A 23 -3.44 -4.61 -33.15
N ASP A 24 -2.62 -3.75 -33.71
CA ASP A 24 -1.25 -3.54 -33.26
C ASP A 24 -1.22 -2.94 -31.84
N PHE A 25 -2.13 -2.02 -31.55
CA PHE A 25 -2.28 -1.44 -30.23
C PHE A 25 -2.68 -2.51 -29.19
N VAL A 26 -3.71 -3.31 -29.42
CA VAL A 26 -4.17 -4.33 -28.47
C VAL A 26 -3.11 -5.42 -28.28
N ARG A 27 -2.43 -5.85 -29.34
CA ARG A 27 -1.37 -6.86 -29.27
C ARG A 27 -0.06 -6.31 -28.66
N GLY A 28 0.23 -5.01 -28.82
CA GLY A 28 1.40 -4.32 -28.27
C GLY A 28 1.24 -3.91 -26.80
N ASP A 29 0.02 -3.55 -26.36
CA ASP A 29 -0.21 -3.08 -25.01
C ASP A 29 -0.04 -4.20 -23.97
N ALA A 30 0.72 -3.88 -22.88
CA ALA A 30 1.10 -4.86 -21.86
C ALA A 30 -0.10 -5.43 -21.08
N LEU A 31 -1.17 -4.65 -20.89
CA LEU A 31 -2.39 -5.06 -20.22
C LEU A 31 -3.34 -5.78 -21.18
N LEU A 32 -3.70 -5.13 -22.29
CA LEU A 32 -4.74 -5.61 -23.19
C LEU A 32 -4.39 -6.94 -23.83
N ARG A 33 -3.13 -7.16 -24.25
CA ARG A 33 -2.67 -8.43 -24.83
C ARG A 33 -2.83 -9.65 -23.92
N ARG A 34 -3.00 -9.45 -22.61
CA ARG A 34 -3.23 -10.55 -21.64
C ARG A 34 -4.67 -11.05 -21.69
N PHE A 35 -5.62 -10.17 -22.01
CA PHE A 35 -7.05 -10.44 -21.94
C PHE A 35 -7.71 -10.57 -23.32
N PHE A 36 -7.16 -9.90 -24.33
CA PHE A 36 -7.74 -9.81 -25.65
C PHE A 36 -6.79 -10.27 -26.76
N ASP A 37 -7.40 -10.71 -27.86
CA ASP A 37 -6.79 -10.78 -29.18
C ASP A 37 -7.74 -10.16 -30.19
N VAL A 38 -7.22 -9.64 -31.31
CA VAL A 38 -8.01 -8.96 -32.33
C VAL A 38 -8.15 -9.85 -33.54
N PHE A 39 -9.37 -10.02 -34.01
CA PHE A 39 -9.70 -10.68 -35.25
C PHE A 39 -9.97 -9.65 -36.33
N LEU A 40 -9.20 -9.72 -37.42
CA LEU A 40 -9.42 -8.97 -38.66
C LEU A 40 -9.72 -9.92 -39.78
N PHE A 41 -10.73 -9.60 -40.59
CA PHE A 41 -11.13 -10.45 -41.73
C PHE A 41 -9.99 -10.65 -42.75
N GLU A 42 -9.14 -9.66 -42.87
CA GLU A 42 -7.97 -9.64 -43.78
C GLU A 42 -6.90 -10.66 -43.38
N GLU A 43 -6.93 -11.19 -42.16
CA GLU A 43 -5.97 -12.19 -41.67
C GLU A 43 -6.48 -13.64 -41.84
N ILE A 44 -7.67 -13.84 -42.45
CA ILE A 44 -8.23 -15.19 -42.66
C ILE A 44 -7.47 -15.86 -43.84
N PRO A 45 -6.94 -17.06 -43.63
CA PRO A 45 -6.45 -17.87 -44.74
C PRO A 45 -7.56 -18.16 -45.78
N ALA A 46 -7.21 -18.32 -47.05
CA ALA A 46 -8.15 -18.74 -48.09
C ALA A 46 -8.88 -20.01 -47.63
N SER A 47 -10.20 -20.00 -47.69
CA SER A 47 -11.05 -21.15 -47.26
C SER A 47 -12.26 -21.30 -48.18
N ASP A 48 -12.72 -22.53 -48.35
CA ASP A 48 -13.93 -22.87 -49.11
C ASP A 48 -15.21 -22.58 -48.26
N ARG A 49 -15.43 -21.29 -47.93
CA ARG A 49 -16.62 -20.80 -47.21
C ARG A 49 -17.13 -19.55 -47.90
N LYS A 50 -18.46 -19.41 -47.91
CA LYS A 50 -19.02 -18.13 -48.38
C LYS A 50 -18.59 -17.00 -47.45
N PRO A 51 -18.14 -15.87 -47.97
CA PRO A 51 -17.67 -14.74 -47.13
C PRO A 51 -18.67 -14.32 -46.07
N GLY A 52 -19.99 -14.31 -46.43
CA GLY A 52 -21.08 -13.93 -45.51
C GLY A 52 -21.20 -14.80 -44.27
N ASP A 53 -21.01 -16.12 -44.41
CA ASP A 53 -21.11 -17.05 -43.27
C ASP A 53 -19.83 -17.04 -42.43
N ALA A 54 -18.68 -16.76 -43.05
CA ALA A 54 -17.40 -16.71 -42.36
C ALA A 54 -17.34 -15.57 -41.35
N TYR A 55 -17.71 -14.33 -41.74
CA TYR A 55 -17.60 -13.18 -40.83
C TYR A 55 -18.69 -13.19 -39.72
N LEU A 56 -19.91 -13.66 -39.98
CA LEU A 56 -20.95 -13.76 -38.93
C LEU A 56 -20.58 -14.85 -37.91
N GLY A 57 -19.95 -15.95 -38.34
CA GLY A 57 -19.44 -16.97 -37.44
C GLY A 57 -18.35 -16.42 -36.49
N GLU A 58 -17.48 -15.51 -36.96
CA GLU A 58 -16.46 -14.89 -36.11
C GLU A 58 -17.06 -13.86 -35.13
N VAL A 59 -18.14 -13.14 -35.51
CA VAL A 59 -18.91 -12.33 -34.57
C VAL A 59 -19.48 -13.22 -33.44
N ASP A 60 -20.00 -14.42 -33.77
CA ASP A 60 -20.51 -15.35 -32.75
C ASP A 60 -19.42 -15.81 -31.77
N ARG A 61 -18.20 -16.03 -32.24
CA ARG A 61 -17.04 -16.45 -31.42
C ARG A 61 -16.43 -15.32 -30.60
N SER A 62 -16.62 -14.07 -31.02
CA SER A 62 -16.06 -12.91 -30.34
C SER A 62 -16.71 -12.64 -29.00
N GLY A 63 -15.96 -12.10 -28.03
CA GLY A 63 -16.47 -11.58 -26.77
C GLY A 63 -16.88 -10.11 -26.86
N VAL A 64 -16.17 -9.35 -27.70
CA VAL A 64 -16.38 -7.91 -27.89
C VAL A 64 -16.50 -7.62 -29.40
N TYR A 65 -17.49 -6.84 -29.77
CA TYR A 65 -17.66 -6.26 -31.09
C TYR A 65 -17.26 -4.80 -31.07
N VAL A 66 -16.30 -4.40 -31.89
CA VAL A 66 -15.91 -3.01 -32.11
C VAL A 66 -16.42 -2.57 -33.47
N GLY A 67 -17.34 -1.61 -33.52
CA GLY A 67 -17.89 -1.06 -34.75
C GLY A 67 -17.26 0.30 -35.07
N LEU A 68 -16.64 0.42 -36.26
CA LEU A 68 -16.15 1.70 -36.79
C LEU A 68 -17.11 2.18 -37.86
N PHE A 69 -17.77 3.30 -37.63
CA PHE A 69 -18.75 3.90 -38.54
C PHE A 69 -18.22 5.22 -39.12
N GLY A 70 -18.14 5.27 -40.43
CA GLY A 70 -17.60 6.42 -41.19
C GLY A 70 -18.60 7.04 -42.12
N ASN A 71 -18.11 7.48 -43.26
CA ASN A 71 -18.94 8.10 -44.33
C ASN A 71 -19.60 7.06 -45.23
N GLU A 72 -18.91 5.96 -45.50
CA GLU A 72 -19.38 4.92 -46.41
C GLU A 72 -20.26 3.88 -45.71
N TYR A 73 -21.30 3.40 -46.41
CA TYR A 73 -22.16 2.33 -45.89
C TYR A 73 -21.65 0.93 -46.31
N GLY A 74 -20.85 0.88 -47.38
CA GLY A 74 -20.38 -0.35 -48.00
C GLY A 74 -21.37 -0.95 -49.00
N GLU A 75 -20.97 -2.06 -49.61
CA GLU A 75 -21.77 -2.75 -50.63
C GLU A 75 -23.04 -3.39 -50.04
N HIS A 76 -24.11 -3.42 -50.83
CA HIS A 76 -25.37 -3.95 -50.39
C HIS A 76 -25.40 -5.48 -50.61
N GLY A 77 -25.63 -6.27 -49.58
CA GLY A 77 -25.90 -7.70 -49.69
C GLY A 77 -27.34 -7.99 -50.13
N GLU A 78 -27.68 -9.30 -50.24
CA GLU A 78 -28.98 -9.81 -50.71
C GLU A 78 -30.19 -9.20 -50.00
N ASN A 79 -30.09 -8.74 -48.76
CA ASN A 79 -31.19 -8.12 -48.00
C ASN A 79 -31.10 -6.60 -47.92
N GLY A 80 -30.34 -5.94 -48.81
CA GLY A 80 -30.17 -4.49 -48.83
C GLY A 80 -29.39 -3.88 -47.67
N LYS A 81 -28.82 -4.72 -46.77
CA LYS A 81 -27.95 -4.32 -45.65
C LYS A 81 -26.49 -4.55 -46.01
N SER A 82 -25.62 -3.64 -45.54
CA SER A 82 -24.19 -3.83 -45.66
C SER A 82 -23.67 -4.92 -44.71
N PRO A 83 -22.47 -5.51 -44.97
CA PRO A 83 -21.82 -6.40 -44.04
C PRO A 83 -21.72 -5.82 -42.63
N THR A 84 -21.29 -4.57 -42.52
CA THR A 84 -21.14 -3.86 -41.23
C THR A 84 -22.46 -3.76 -40.44
N GLU A 85 -23.62 -3.50 -41.14
CA GLU A 85 -24.91 -3.50 -40.42
C GLU A 85 -25.32 -4.90 -40.00
N ARG A 86 -25.06 -5.94 -40.82
CA ARG A 86 -25.38 -7.34 -40.49
C ARG A 86 -24.53 -7.83 -39.29
N GLU A 87 -23.26 -7.45 -39.21
CA GLU A 87 -22.35 -7.71 -38.08
C GLU A 87 -22.86 -7.07 -36.80
N PHE A 88 -23.25 -5.78 -36.87
CA PHE A 88 -23.84 -5.07 -35.73
C PHE A 88 -25.15 -5.73 -35.25
N ASP A 89 -26.02 -6.08 -36.17
CA ASP A 89 -27.30 -6.77 -35.87
C ASP A 89 -27.03 -8.13 -35.22
N ARG A 90 -26.04 -8.88 -35.74
CA ARG A 90 -25.64 -10.19 -35.19
C ARG A 90 -25.06 -10.05 -33.78
N ALA A 91 -24.17 -9.10 -33.56
CA ALA A 91 -23.61 -8.80 -32.25
C ALA A 91 -24.71 -8.40 -31.23
N THR A 92 -25.74 -7.64 -31.71
CA THR A 92 -26.91 -7.30 -30.90
C THR A 92 -27.74 -8.52 -30.55
N ALA A 93 -28.07 -9.36 -31.51
CA ALA A 93 -28.87 -10.59 -31.31
C ALA A 93 -28.16 -11.59 -30.38
N ARG A 94 -26.83 -11.60 -30.35
CA ARG A 94 -26.00 -12.45 -29.50
C ARG A 94 -25.63 -11.83 -28.16
N ASN A 95 -26.19 -10.68 -27.80
CA ASN A 95 -25.88 -9.95 -26.55
C ASN A 95 -24.39 -9.73 -26.33
N LYS A 96 -23.64 -9.46 -27.42
CA LYS A 96 -22.20 -9.17 -27.31
C LYS A 96 -21.99 -7.77 -26.73
N THR A 97 -20.86 -7.56 -26.04
CA THR A 97 -20.39 -6.21 -25.71
C THR A 97 -20.08 -5.49 -27.03
N ARG A 98 -20.73 -4.33 -27.25
CA ARG A 98 -20.62 -3.55 -28.48
C ARG A 98 -20.03 -2.20 -28.17
N LEU A 99 -18.86 -1.90 -28.71
CA LEU A 99 -18.15 -0.63 -28.61
C LEU A 99 -18.22 0.06 -29.97
N ILE A 100 -18.92 1.21 -30.07
CA ILE A 100 -19.16 1.90 -31.35
C ILE A 100 -18.41 3.21 -31.38
N PHE A 101 -17.54 3.34 -32.37
CA PHE A 101 -16.76 4.50 -32.64
C PHE A 101 -17.15 5.13 -33.97
N VAL A 102 -17.37 6.44 -34.01
CA VAL A 102 -17.84 7.17 -35.19
C VAL A 102 -16.75 8.16 -35.61
N LYS A 103 -16.18 8.00 -36.84
CA LYS A 103 -15.13 8.87 -37.35
C LYS A 103 -15.66 10.27 -37.70
N GLY A 104 -14.96 11.29 -37.24
CA GLY A 104 -15.27 12.71 -37.55
C GLY A 104 -16.42 13.31 -36.76
N THR A 105 -16.54 14.63 -36.85
CA THR A 105 -17.50 15.42 -36.08
C THR A 105 -18.76 15.79 -36.92
N ASP A 106 -18.65 15.80 -38.27
CA ASP A 106 -19.71 16.21 -39.21
C ASP A 106 -20.40 14.97 -39.81
N ASP A 107 -21.71 15.06 -39.94
CA ASP A 107 -22.55 14.03 -40.53
C ASP A 107 -22.98 14.35 -41.98
N LYS A 108 -22.62 15.51 -42.55
CA LYS A 108 -23.10 15.99 -43.85
C LYS A 108 -22.66 15.12 -45.04
N ALA A 109 -21.46 14.61 -44.98
CA ALA A 109 -20.87 13.77 -46.04
C ALA A 109 -21.25 12.30 -45.95
N ARG A 110 -22.04 11.89 -44.92
CA ARG A 110 -22.31 10.47 -44.64
C ARG A 110 -23.42 9.93 -45.56
N HIS A 111 -23.20 8.67 -45.97
CA HIS A 111 -24.22 7.93 -46.69
C HIS A 111 -25.51 7.82 -45.85
N PRO A 112 -26.74 8.07 -46.43
CA PRO A 112 -28.01 8.08 -45.69
C PRO A 112 -28.28 6.80 -44.86
N LYS A 113 -27.90 5.60 -45.38
CA LYS A 113 -28.04 4.35 -44.65
C LYS A 113 -27.05 4.23 -43.48
N MET A 114 -25.81 4.78 -43.60
CA MET A 114 -24.87 4.84 -42.50
C MET A 114 -25.41 5.75 -41.39
N LEU A 115 -26.00 6.91 -41.72
CA LEU A 115 -26.67 7.74 -40.72
C LEU A 115 -27.79 6.99 -39.95
N LYS A 116 -28.57 6.17 -40.68
CA LYS A 116 -29.59 5.30 -40.03
C LYS A 116 -28.98 4.29 -39.09
N LEU A 117 -27.90 3.64 -39.49
CA LEU A 117 -27.15 2.68 -38.65
C LEU A 117 -26.59 3.37 -37.42
N ILE A 118 -25.96 4.54 -37.55
CA ILE A 118 -25.42 5.32 -36.43
C ILE A 118 -26.56 5.72 -35.46
N ARG A 119 -27.74 6.14 -35.96
CA ARG A 119 -28.92 6.43 -35.12
C ARG A 119 -29.43 5.16 -34.41
N LYS A 120 -29.51 4.04 -35.12
CA LYS A 120 -29.92 2.75 -34.59
C LYS A 120 -29.01 2.30 -33.44
N ALA A 121 -27.68 2.43 -33.62
CA ALA A 121 -26.72 2.13 -32.57
C ALA A 121 -26.88 3.10 -31.37
N GLY A 122 -27.02 4.39 -31.63
CA GLY A 122 -27.18 5.42 -30.60
C GLY A 122 -28.47 5.34 -29.78
N ALA A 123 -29.50 4.67 -30.30
CA ALA A 123 -30.72 4.37 -29.55
C ALA A 123 -30.55 3.21 -28.55
N GLN A 124 -29.48 2.41 -28.67
CA GLN A 124 -29.23 1.22 -27.88
C GLN A 124 -28.06 1.35 -26.91
N LEU A 125 -27.05 2.19 -27.25
CA LEU A 125 -25.80 2.31 -26.51
C LEU A 125 -25.13 3.68 -26.71
N VAL A 126 -24.22 4.02 -25.79
CA VAL A 126 -23.38 5.22 -25.91
C VAL A 126 -22.32 4.98 -27.00
N ARG A 127 -22.18 5.96 -27.91
CA ARG A 127 -21.18 5.96 -28.99
C ARG A 127 -20.14 7.02 -28.69
N ARG A 128 -18.89 6.80 -29.11
CA ARG A 128 -17.85 7.81 -29.07
C ARG A 128 -17.44 8.25 -30.46
N ARG A 129 -17.25 9.56 -30.69
CA ARG A 129 -16.64 10.09 -31.90
C ARG A 129 -15.12 10.12 -31.72
N PHE A 130 -14.40 9.97 -32.82
CA PHE A 130 -12.96 10.11 -32.87
C PHE A 130 -12.50 10.87 -34.12
N SER A 131 -11.36 11.57 -34.04
CA SER A 131 -10.80 12.37 -35.12
C SER A 131 -9.69 11.64 -35.88
N ASP A 132 -8.85 10.90 -35.15
CA ASP A 132 -7.64 10.24 -35.66
C ASP A 132 -7.37 8.93 -34.91
N ILE A 133 -6.31 8.23 -35.32
CA ILE A 133 -5.92 6.93 -34.74
C ILE A 133 -5.55 7.04 -33.26
N THR A 134 -4.92 8.13 -32.86
CA THR A 134 -4.53 8.35 -31.45
C THR A 134 -5.74 8.50 -30.55
N ASP A 135 -6.71 9.31 -30.96
CA ASP A 135 -7.98 9.48 -30.25
C ASP A 135 -8.79 8.18 -30.22
N LEU A 136 -8.83 7.42 -31.34
CA LEU A 136 -9.48 6.12 -31.43
C LEU A 136 -8.86 5.11 -30.43
N THR A 137 -7.53 4.96 -30.44
CA THR A 137 -6.85 3.98 -29.58
C THR A 137 -6.98 4.35 -28.10
N ALA A 138 -6.91 5.65 -27.74
CA ALA A 138 -7.14 6.11 -26.38
C ALA A 138 -8.59 5.83 -25.91
N ALA A 139 -9.57 6.08 -26.78
CA ALA A 139 -10.98 5.82 -26.48
C ALA A 139 -11.28 4.32 -26.38
N LEU A 140 -10.68 3.51 -27.25
CA LEU A 140 -10.77 2.04 -27.22
C LEU A 140 -10.16 1.49 -25.93
N TYR A 141 -8.97 1.98 -25.53
CA TYR A 141 -8.32 1.59 -24.29
C TYR A 141 -9.23 1.80 -23.08
N ALA A 142 -9.77 3.01 -22.92
CA ALA A 142 -10.69 3.34 -21.83
C ALA A 142 -11.92 2.40 -21.81
N SER A 143 -12.52 2.14 -22.99
CA SER A 143 -13.69 1.26 -23.11
C SER A 143 -13.38 -0.20 -22.80
N LEU A 144 -12.19 -0.71 -23.20
CA LEU A 144 -11.77 -2.09 -22.91
C LEU A 144 -11.41 -2.27 -21.43
N VAL A 145 -10.76 -1.27 -20.79
CA VAL A 145 -10.49 -1.29 -19.35
C VAL A 145 -11.81 -1.31 -18.57
N GLU A 146 -12.75 -0.43 -18.90
CA GLU A 146 -14.09 -0.43 -18.28
C GLU A 146 -14.81 -1.78 -18.46
N HIS A 147 -14.70 -2.39 -19.64
CA HIS A 147 -15.24 -3.74 -19.89
C HIS A 147 -14.59 -4.80 -18.99
N LEU A 148 -13.25 -4.76 -18.83
CA LEU A 148 -12.53 -5.68 -17.94
C LEU A 148 -12.94 -5.49 -16.46
N GLU A 149 -13.18 -4.27 -16.04
CA GLU A 149 -13.67 -3.96 -14.69
C GLU A 149 -15.10 -4.48 -14.49
N LYS A 150 -16.02 -4.16 -15.39
CA LYS A 150 -17.42 -4.63 -15.35
C LYS A 150 -17.56 -6.14 -15.36
N THR A 151 -16.71 -6.84 -16.11
CA THR A 151 -16.69 -8.31 -16.15
C THR A 151 -15.91 -8.93 -14.99
N GLY A 152 -15.25 -8.12 -14.16
CA GLY A 152 -14.38 -8.53 -13.06
C GLY A 152 -13.13 -9.29 -13.51
N ALA A 153 -12.74 -9.14 -14.79
CA ALA A 153 -11.47 -9.65 -15.31
C ALA A 153 -10.29 -8.79 -14.86
N LEU A 154 -10.49 -7.46 -14.77
CA LEU A 154 -9.62 -6.54 -14.07
C LEU A 154 -10.30 -6.15 -12.76
N ARG A 155 -9.64 -6.42 -11.62
CA ARG A 155 -10.22 -6.16 -10.31
C ARG A 155 -9.66 -4.89 -9.72
N THR A 156 -10.55 -4.01 -9.30
CA THR A 156 -10.28 -2.81 -8.49
C THR A 156 -10.39 -3.08 -6.99
N LEU A 157 -10.62 -4.33 -6.59
CA LEU A 157 -10.69 -4.71 -5.17
C LEU A 157 -9.30 -4.59 -4.53
N PRO A 158 -9.22 -4.14 -3.27
CA PRO A 158 -8.00 -4.22 -2.48
C PRO A 158 -7.40 -5.62 -2.54
N PHE A 159 -6.06 -5.72 -2.45
CA PHE A 159 -5.37 -7.00 -2.55
C PHE A 159 -5.93 -8.04 -1.58
N ASP A 160 -6.18 -7.64 -0.34
CA ASP A 160 -6.68 -8.49 0.73
C ASP A 160 -8.09 -9.04 0.48
N ALA A 161 -8.92 -8.33 -0.31
CA ALA A 161 -10.27 -8.73 -0.69
C ALA A 161 -10.32 -9.66 -1.91
N SER A 162 -9.23 -9.83 -2.65
CA SER A 162 -9.17 -10.71 -3.81
C SER A 162 -8.96 -12.17 -3.41
N ALA A 163 -9.52 -13.11 -4.20
CA ALA A 163 -9.35 -14.54 -3.97
C ALA A 163 -7.90 -14.98 -4.02
N CYS A 164 -7.46 -15.78 -3.07
CA CYS A 164 -6.20 -16.52 -3.12
C CYS A 164 -6.43 -17.79 -3.97
N ALA A 165 -6.23 -17.67 -5.30
CA ALA A 165 -6.67 -18.68 -6.27
C ALA A 165 -6.10 -20.09 -6.07
N ARG A 166 -4.98 -20.25 -5.36
CA ARG A 166 -4.37 -21.56 -5.06
C ARG A 166 -4.80 -22.13 -3.72
N ALA A 167 -5.52 -21.36 -2.91
CA ALA A 167 -5.97 -21.77 -1.59
C ALA A 167 -7.37 -22.35 -1.63
N THR A 168 -7.63 -23.29 -0.73
CA THR A 168 -8.92 -23.92 -0.50
C THR A 168 -9.39 -23.63 0.93
N MET A 169 -10.61 -24.03 1.26
CA MET A 169 -11.12 -23.92 2.63
C MET A 169 -10.33 -24.78 3.63
N ASP A 170 -9.69 -25.86 3.16
CA ASP A 170 -8.90 -26.76 4.02
C ASP A 170 -7.56 -26.14 4.45
N ASP A 171 -7.11 -25.08 3.77
CA ASP A 171 -5.91 -24.34 4.17
C ASP A 171 -6.18 -23.36 5.34
N LEU A 172 -7.42 -23.28 5.83
CA LEU A 172 -7.83 -22.41 6.95
C LEU A 172 -8.00 -23.19 8.26
N SER A 173 -7.51 -22.63 9.34
CA SER A 173 -7.58 -23.19 10.71
C SER A 173 -8.91 -22.87 11.40
N ASP A 174 -9.65 -23.90 11.76
CA ASP A 174 -10.85 -23.79 12.58
C ASP A 174 -10.53 -23.30 14.01
N GLU A 175 -9.35 -23.64 14.52
CA GLU A 175 -8.90 -23.23 15.86
C GLU A 175 -8.67 -21.72 15.91
N LYS A 176 -7.91 -21.19 14.96
CA LYS A 176 -7.63 -19.75 14.84
C LYS A 176 -8.92 -18.93 14.63
N LEU A 177 -9.83 -19.42 13.79
CA LEU A 177 -11.12 -18.77 13.58
C LEU A 177 -11.99 -18.78 14.85
N ARG A 178 -12.05 -19.90 15.58
CA ARG A 178 -12.78 -19.98 16.84
C ARG A 178 -12.19 -19.07 17.91
N TRP A 179 -10.86 -19.03 18.03
CA TRP A 179 -10.17 -18.11 18.92
C TRP A 179 -10.55 -16.66 18.61
N PHE A 180 -10.49 -16.28 17.32
CA PHE A 180 -10.86 -14.93 16.87
C PHE A 180 -12.31 -14.58 17.22
N LEU A 181 -13.27 -15.45 16.88
CA LEU A 181 -14.69 -15.21 17.17
C LEU A 181 -14.95 -15.06 18.66
N GLY A 182 -14.31 -15.89 19.48
CA GLY A 182 -14.37 -15.79 20.96
C GLY A 182 -13.81 -14.47 21.46
N THR A 183 -12.66 -14.05 20.95
CA THR A 183 -12.00 -12.79 21.29
C THR A 183 -12.83 -11.59 20.85
N ALA A 184 -13.25 -11.55 19.57
CA ALA A 184 -14.08 -10.46 19.04
C ALA A 184 -15.40 -10.28 19.80
N ARG A 185 -16.01 -11.37 20.22
CA ARG A 185 -17.23 -11.31 21.04
C ARG A 185 -16.96 -10.75 22.44
N ARG A 186 -15.87 -11.13 23.06
CA ARG A 186 -15.49 -10.64 24.40
C ARG A 186 -15.08 -9.16 24.36
N GLU A 187 -14.27 -8.77 23.37
CA GLU A 187 -13.67 -7.43 23.31
C GLU A 187 -14.59 -6.37 22.68
N ARG A 188 -15.41 -6.76 21.70
CA ARG A 188 -16.23 -5.83 20.90
C ARG A 188 -17.71 -6.26 20.78
N ASN A 189 -18.16 -7.21 21.58
CA ASN A 189 -19.52 -7.73 21.54
C ASN A 189 -19.97 -8.19 20.14
N TYR A 190 -19.03 -8.82 19.40
CA TYR A 190 -19.27 -9.26 18.03
C TYR A 190 -20.43 -10.27 17.95
N ALA A 191 -21.28 -10.15 16.93
CA ALA A 191 -22.58 -10.85 16.87
C ALA A 191 -22.44 -12.38 16.73
N LEU A 192 -21.37 -12.89 16.09
CA LEU A 192 -21.22 -14.31 15.82
C LEU A 192 -20.67 -15.06 17.05
N PRO A 193 -21.32 -16.17 17.45
CA PRO A 193 -20.80 -17.10 18.47
C PRO A 193 -19.51 -17.79 18.01
N GLY A 194 -18.62 -18.16 18.95
CA GLY A 194 -17.40 -18.90 18.66
C GLY A 194 -17.60 -20.27 18.01
N LYS A 195 -18.79 -20.88 18.11
CA LYS A 195 -19.15 -22.15 17.46
C LYS A 195 -19.80 -21.97 16.09
N THR A 196 -19.77 -20.76 15.51
CA THR A 196 -20.32 -20.52 14.17
C THR A 196 -19.58 -21.36 13.12
N PRO A 197 -20.28 -22.05 12.20
CA PRO A 197 -19.66 -22.80 11.12
C PRO A 197 -18.70 -21.93 10.31
N ARG A 198 -17.54 -22.48 9.91
CA ARG A 198 -16.44 -21.79 9.20
C ARG A 198 -16.95 -20.95 8.04
N GLU A 199 -17.67 -21.56 7.11
CA GLU A 199 -18.14 -20.88 5.92
C GLU A 199 -19.07 -19.70 6.25
N LYS A 200 -19.96 -19.85 7.23
CA LYS A 200 -20.85 -18.77 7.67
C LYS A 200 -20.06 -17.61 8.29
N ALA A 201 -19.06 -17.91 9.11
CA ALA A 201 -18.20 -16.88 9.72
C ALA A 201 -17.40 -16.12 8.67
N LEU A 202 -16.76 -16.84 7.72
CA LEU A 202 -15.96 -16.25 6.65
C LEU A 202 -16.82 -15.40 5.69
N ARG A 203 -18.04 -15.84 5.35
CA ARG A 203 -18.98 -15.04 4.55
C ARG A 203 -19.38 -13.75 5.28
N HIS A 204 -19.65 -13.83 6.56
CA HIS A 204 -20.01 -12.66 7.36
C HIS A 204 -18.87 -11.64 7.46
N LEU A 205 -17.63 -12.10 7.44
CA LEU A 205 -16.41 -11.27 7.43
C LEU A 205 -15.98 -10.84 6.02
N ASN A 206 -16.74 -11.19 4.97
CA ASN A 206 -16.40 -10.97 3.56
C ASN A 206 -15.06 -11.61 3.13
N LEU A 207 -14.68 -12.72 3.75
CA LEU A 207 -13.41 -13.42 3.53
C LEU A 207 -13.49 -14.53 2.47
N ILE A 208 -14.59 -14.62 1.72
CA ILE A 208 -14.78 -15.52 0.59
C ILE A 208 -15.09 -14.71 -0.66
N ASP A 209 -14.35 -14.95 -1.73
CA ASP A 209 -14.59 -14.41 -3.05
C ASP A 209 -14.73 -15.53 -4.07
N ARG A 210 -15.90 -15.64 -4.73
CA ARG A 210 -16.24 -16.65 -5.75
C ARG A 210 -15.98 -18.10 -5.30
N GLY A 211 -16.23 -18.40 -4.03
CA GLY A 211 -16.05 -19.74 -3.46
C GLY A 211 -14.63 -20.05 -2.98
N HIS A 212 -13.67 -19.14 -3.16
CA HIS A 212 -12.30 -19.25 -2.66
C HIS A 212 -12.06 -18.35 -1.46
N PRO A 213 -11.18 -18.73 -0.51
CA PRO A 213 -10.74 -17.83 0.54
C PRO A 213 -10.00 -16.62 -0.07
N THR A 214 -10.25 -15.43 0.48
CA THR A 214 -9.51 -14.22 0.10
C THR A 214 -8.07 -14.26 0.65
N HIS A 215 -7.19 -13.37 0.16
CA HIS A 215 -5.85 -13.22 0.73
C HIS A 215 -5.92 -12.83 2.21
N ALA A 216 -6.91 -12.01 2.62
CA ALA A 216 -7.15 -11.71 4.04
C ALA A 216 -7.51 -12.96 4.84
N ALA A 217 -8.36 -13.86 4.31
CA ALA A 217 -8.71 -15.10 5.01
C ALA A 217 -7.46 -15.94 5.33
N ILE A 218 -6.57 -16.09 4.34
CA ILE A 218 -5.31 -16.82 4.49
C ILE A 218 -4.38 -16.13 5.50
N LEU A 219 -4.24 -14.81 5.42
CA LEU A 219 -3.38 -14.04 6.34
C LEU A 219 -3.88 -14.03 7.78
N LEU A 220 -5.21 -14.09 7.99
CA LEU A 220 -5.83 -14.07 9.31
C LEU A 220 -5.95 -15.46 9.93
N PHE A 221 -6.32 -16.45 9.13
CA PHE A 221 -6.74 -17.76 9.63
C PHE A 221 -6.09 -18.95 8.93
N GLY A 222 -5.14 -18.73 8.00
CA GLY A 222 -4.43 -19.82 7.33
C GLY A 222 -3.61 -20.67 8.30
N GLU A 223 -3.52 -21.97 8.05
CA GLU A 223 -2.57 -22.84 8.78
C GLU A 223 -1.14 -22.39 8.51
N GLU A 224 -0.79 -22.22 7.23
CA GLU A 224 0.52 -21.77 6.76
C GLU A 224 0.39 -20.63 5.74
N PRO A 225 0.15 -19.38 6.16
CA PRO A 225 -0.05 -18.24 5.24
C PRO A 225 1.11 -18.04 4.26
N GLN A 226 2.34 -18.29 4.70
CA GLN A 226 3.55 -18.08 3.90
C GLN A 226 3.74 -19.11 2.78
N ARG A 227 2.97 -20.21 2.75
CA ARG A 227 2.88 -21.11 1.60
C ARG A 227 2.31 -20.40 0.37
N PHE A 228 1.40 -19.45 0.57
CA PHE A 228 0.73 -18.67 -0.47
C PHE A 228 1.36 -17.29 -0.68
N LEU A 229 1.79 -16.67 0.41
CA LEU A 229 2.29 -15.31 0.48
C LEU A 229 3.67 -15.32 1.16
N ILE A 230 4.68 -15.80 0.46
CA ILE A 230 6.02 -16.10 0.99
C ILE A 230 6.61 -14.92 1.78
N ALA A 231 6.47 -13.70 1.27
CA ALA A 231 7.03 -12.50 1.89
C ALA A 231 6.18 -11.94 3.05
N SER A 232 5.02 -12.56 3.38
CA SER A 232 4.17 -12.13 4.50
C SER A 232 4.73 -12.57 5.85
N GLU A 233 5.98 -12.26 6.11
CA GLU A 233 6.74 -12.55 7.33
C GLU A 233 7.23 -11.26 7.99
N VAL A 234 7.64 -11.32 9.24
CA VAL A 234 8.29 -10.22 9.96
C VAL A 234 9.72 -10.61 10.31
N LYS A 235 10.69 -9.80 9.90
CA LYS A 235 12.10 -9.95 10.21
C LYS A 235 12.46 -9.06 11.40
N CYS A 236 12.89 -9.65 12.49
CA CYS A 236 13.30 -8.95 13.69
C CYS A 236 14.81 -9.04 13.87
N LEU A 237 15.47 -7.88 13.97
CA LEU A 237 16.93 -7.77 14.11
C LEU A 237 17.26 -6.92 15.34
N HIS A 238 18.28 -7.33 16.09
CA HIS A 238 18.81 -6.56 17.21
C HIS A 238 20.29 -6.27 16.99
N PHE A 239 20.65 -5.00 17.09
CA PHE A 239 22.02 -4.48 16.95
C PHE A 239 22.46 -3.82 18.25
N HIS A 240 23.69 -4.12 18.71
CA HIS A 240 24.26 -3.49 19.92
C HIS A 240 24.76 -2.06 19.64
N GLY A 241 24.88 -1.65 18.37
CA GLY A 241 25.29 -0.33 17.93
C GLY A 241 24.12 0.46 17.33
N THR A 242 24.45 1.58 16.72
CA THR A 242 23.51 2.50 16.06
C THR A 242 23.43 2.31 14.55
N GLU A 243 24.19 1.35 14.01
CA GLU A 243 24.28 1.05 12.58
C GLU A 243 24.05 -0.45 12.33
N VAL A 244 23.61 -0.77 11.10
CA VAL A 244 23.54 -2.15 10.64
C VAL A 244 24.95 -2.67 10.40
N ARG A 245 25.43 -3.53 11.28
CA ARG A 245 26.75 -4.15 11.17
C ARG A 245 26.69 -5.65 11.47
N LYS A 246 27.53 -6.42 10.78
CA LYS A 246 27.74 -7.85 11.09
C LYS A 246 28.88 -8.01 12.11
N PRO A 247 28.84 -9.02 12.99
CA PRO A 247 27.74 -10.00 13.15
C PRO A 247 26.48 -9.37 13.74
N ILE A 248 25.30 -9.89 13.35
CA ILE A 248 24.01 -9.48 13.90
C ILE A 248 23.77 -10.30 15.18
N PRO A 249 23.71 -9.68 16.37
CA PRO A 249 23.61 -10.42 17.64
C PRO A 249 22.34 -11.25 17.79
N SER A 250 21.22 -10.79 17.21
CA SER A 250 19.97 -11.55 17.17
C SER A 250 19.23 -11.25 15.88
N TYR A 251 18.88 -12.30 15.15
CA TYR A 251 18.08 -12.24 13.92
C TYR A 251 17.05 -13.35 13.93
N GLN A 252 15.78 -12.99 13.83
CA GLN A 252 14.66 -13.95 13.78
C GLN A 252 13.71 -13.57 12.64
N VAL A 253 13.14 -14.60 12.01
CA VAL A 253 12.11 -14.46 10.99
C VAL A 253 10.86 -15.14 11.50
N PHE A 254 9.82 -14.35 11.75
CA PHE A 254 8.55 -14.84 12.23
C PHE A 254 7.61 -15.12 11.08
N LYS A 255 6.92 -16.26 11.14
CA LYS A 255 5.92 -16.73 10.20
C LYS A 255 4.65 -17.08 10.97
N GLY A 256 3.51 -17.12 10.28
CA GLY A 256 2.21 -17.37 10.87
C GLY A 256 1.17 -16.39 10.36
N THR A 257 0.05 -16.28 11.07
CA THR A 257 -1.00 -15.30 10.80
C THR A 257 -0.58 -13.88 11.18
N VAL A 258 -1.36 -12.88 10.77
CA VAL A 258 -1.10 -11.48 11.15
C VAL A 258 -1.10 -11.29 12.68
N PHE A 259 -1.92 -12.05 13.40
CA PHE A 259 -1.95 -12.04 14.87
C PHE A 259 -0.62 -12.59 15.44
N ASP A 260 -0.21 -13.77 14.97
CA ASP A 260 1.05 -14.41 15.38
C ASP A 260 2.24 -13.48 15.10
N LEU A 261 2.27 -12.84 13.93
CA LEU A 261 3.36 -11.95 13.52
C LEU A 261 3.49 -10.72 14.42
N VAL A 262 2.35 -10.12 14.78
CA VAL A 262 2.34 -8.96 15.70
C VAL A 262 2.82 -9.37 17.08
N ASP A 263 2.26 -10.43 17.65
CA ASP A 263 2.56 -10.84 19.02
C ASP A 263 4.03 -11.25 19.16
N GLN A 264 4.55 -12.09 18.24
CA GLN A 264 5.95 -12.53 18.24
C GLN A 264 6.94 -11.37 18.04
N ALA A 265 6.62 -10.41 17.16
CA ALA A 265 7.50 -9.25 16.94
C ALA A 265 7.51 -8.29 18.14
N VAL A 266 6.37 -8.07 18.79
CA VAL A 266 6.29 -7.27 20.03
C VAL A 266 7.08 -7.95 21.14
N ASP A 267 6.89 -9.25 21.34
CA ASP A 267 7.61 -10.03 22.36
C ASP A 267 9.13 -10.03 22.11
N PHE A 268 9.55 -10.13 20.84
CA PHE A 268 10.97 -10.00 20.48
C PHE A 268 11.53 -8.66 20.96
N VAL A 269 10.89 -7.53 20.64
CA VAL A 269 11.37 -6.20 21.06
C VAL A 269 11.39 -6.09 22.57
N LEU A 270 10.27 -6.44 23.25
CA LEU A 270 10.14 -6.31 24.70
C LEU A 270 11.10 -7.21 25.48
N SER A 271 11.52 -8.33 24.87
CA SER A 271 12.55 -9.21 25.47
C SER A 271 13.96 -8.63 25.44
N LYS A 272 14.21 -7.61 24.60
CA LYS A 272 15.55 -7.01 24.36
C LYS A 272 15.70 -5.61 24.96
N VAL A 273 14.58 -4.95 25.34
CA VAL A 273 14.62 -3.64 25.98
C VAL A 273 14.68 -3.77 27.49
N ALA A 274 15.29 -2.79 28.16
CA ALA A 274 15.39 -2.78 29.61
C ALA A 274 14.02 -2.70 30.27
N ARG A 275 13.89 -3.35 31.42
CA ARG A 275 12.68 -3.31 32.28
C ARG A 275 13.08 -2.78 33.64
N SER A 276 12.36 -1.79 34.15
CA SER A 276 12.37 -1.41 35.54
C SER A 276 11.15 -2.00 36.25
N VAL A 277 11.36 -2.51 37.46
CA VAL A 277 10.29 -3.02 38.31
C VAL A 277 10.08 -1.99 39.40
N GLY A 278 8.94 -1.29 39.40
CA GLY A 278 8.58 -0.31 40.40
C GLY A 278 8.33 -0.92 41.79
N THR A 279 8.22 -0.07 42.79
CA THR A 279 7.87 -0.47 44.16
C THR A 279 6.39 -0.84 44.29
N ARG A 280 6.07 -1.75 45.23
CA ARG A 280 4.68 -2.24 45.49
C ARG A 280 3.84 -1.26 46.33
N GLU A 281 4.13 0.02 46.29
CA GLU A 281 3.48 0.99 47.21
C GLU A 281 1.96 1.15 47.01
N HIS A 282 1.46 0.88 45.79
CA HIS A 282 0.05 1.09 45.42
C HIS A 282 -0.65 -0.10 44.79
N SER A 283 0.02 -1.26 44.64
CA SER A 283 -0.54 -2.47 44.00
C SER A 283 0.13 -3.74 44.50
N VAL A 284 -0.64 -4.85 44.54
CA VAL A 284 -0.13 -6.20 44.87
C VAL A 284 0.90 -6.66 43.82
N GLN A 285 0.79 -6.17 42.56
CA GLN A 285 1.75 -6.40 41.51
C GLN A 285 2.61 -5.14 41.31
N ALA A 286 3.93 -5.29 41.35
CA ALA A 286 4.85 -4.20 41.04
C ALA A 286 4.67 -3.79 39.56
N PRO A 287 4.50 -2.49 39.24
CA PRO A 287 4.41 -2.05 37.86
C PRO A 287 5.75 -2.35 37.14
N VAL A 288 5.64 -2.97 35.98
CA VAL A 288 6.79 -3.21 35.09
C VAL A 288 6.76 -2.14 34.01
N GLU A 289 7.75 -1.26 34.04
CA GLU A 289 7.95 -0.24 33.03
C GLU A 289 9.04 -0.66 32.07
N TYR A 290 8.77 -0.56 30.79
CA TYR A 290 9.75 -0.78 29.74
C TYR A 290 10.38 0.54 29.33
N GLU A 291 11.65 0.49 28.96
CA GLU A 291 12.39 1.63 28.38
C GLU A 291 11.69 2.25 27.17
N LEU A 292 11.05 1.42 26.33
CA LEU A 292 10.13 1.84 25.28
C LEU A 292 8.70 1.53 25.72
N PRO A 293 7.75 2.46 25.60
CA PRO A 293 6.35 2.19 25.93
C PRO A 293 5.81 1.03 25.11
N LYS A 294 5.31 0.00 25.81
CA LYS A 294 4.81 -1.23 25.18
C LYS A 294 3.72 -0.94 24.14
N GLU A 295 2.84 -0.02 24.46
CA GLU A 295 1.73 0.39 23.60
C GLU A 295 2.25 1.05 22.30
N ALA A 296 3.27 1.91 22.38
CA ALA A 296 3.88 2.54 21.21
C ALA A 296 4.60 1.51 20.32
N VAL A 297 5.32 0.56 20.92
CA VAL A 297 5.96 -0.55 20.18
C VAL A 297 4.91 -1.41 19.47
N ARG A 298 3.84 -1.78 20.19
CA ARG A 298 2.74 -2.57 19.63
C ARG A 298 2.05 -1.83 18.48
N GLU A 299 1.73 -0.56 18.65
CA GLU A 299 1.08 0.25 17.63
C GLU A 299 1.94 0.37 16.36
N ALA A 300 3.25 0.62 16.50
CA ALA A 300 4.16 0.69 15.36
C ALA A 300 4.20 -0.65 14.57
N ILE A 301 4.24 -1.78 15.27
CA ILE A 301 4.32 -3.10 14.66
C ILE A 301 2.99 -3.52 14.04
N VAL A 302 1.86 -3.32 14.75
CA VAL A 302 0.55 -3.71 14.23
C VAL A 302 0.17 -2.87 13.02
N ASN A 303 0.50 -1.56 13.00
CA ASN A 303 0.30 -0.70 11.85
C ASN A 303 1.14 -1.15 10.65
N ALA A 304 2.39 -1.56 10.87
CA ALA A 304 3.22 -2.11 9.81
C ALA A 304 2.63 -3.38 9.20
N VAL A 305 2.06 -4.28 10.00
CA VAL A 305 1.40 -5.50 9.51
C VAL A 305 0.06 -5.19 8.86
N ALA A 306 -0.78 -4.34 9.47
CA ALA A 306 -2.12 -4.01 8.96
C ALA A 306 -2.08 -3.24 7.62
N HIS A 307 -1.13 -2.32 7.48
CA HIS A 307 -1.00 -1.45 6.31
C HIS A 307 0.06 -1.91 5.30
N ARG A 308 0.68 -3.09 5.50
CA ARG A 308 1.65 -3.65 4.57
C ARG A 308 1.09 -3.75 3.16
N ASP A 309 1.93 -3.45 2.17
CA ASP A 309 1.64 -3.85 0.79
C ASP A 309 1.92 -5.34 0.61
N TYR A 310 0.89 -6.17 0.67
CA TYR A 310 0.99 -7.62 0.52
C TYR A 310 1.27 -8.09 -0.91
N ALA A 311 1.21 -7.21 -1.90
CA ALA A 311 1.67 -7.49 -3.25
C ALA A 311 3.20 -7.32 -3.39
N SER A 312 3.85 -6.65 -2.43
CA SER A 312 5.30 -6.47 -2.39
C SER A 312 6.02 -7.74 -1.96
N ASN A 313 7.19 -7.98 -2.57
CA ASN A 313 8.11 -9.06 -2.17
C ASN A 313 8.99 -8.70 -0.96
N ALA A 314 8.93 -7.47 -0.45
CA ALA A 314 9.65 -7.07 0.75
C ALA A 314 8.87 -7.49 2.01
N SER A 315 9.57 -7.89 3.08
CA SER A 315 8.99 -8.23 4.38
C SER A 315 8.98 -7.00 5.31
N VAL A 316 8.08 -6.98 6.29
CA VAL A 316 8.18 -6.05 7.42
C VAL A 316 9.48 -6.32 8.17
N GLN A 317 10.21 -5.25 8.54
CA GLN A 317 11.44 -5.37 9.33
C GLN A 317 11.31 -4.56 10.62
N VAL A 318 11.65 -5.18 11.72
CA VAL A 318 11.69 -4.59 13.05
C VAL A 318 13.15 -4.61 13.51
N MET A 319 13.79 -3.45 13.53
CA MET A 319 15.21 -3.31 13.81
C MET A 319 15.44 -2.53 15.10
N LEU A 320 15.91 -3.22 16.13
CA LEU A 320 16.24 -2.63 17.42
C LEU A 320 17.73 -2.29 17.47
N PHE A 321 18.03 -1.00 17.60
CA PHE A 321 19.38 -0.44 17.79
C PHE A 321 19.60 -0.01 19.24
N ALA A 322 20.83 0.38 19.56
CA ALA A 322 21.17 0.90 20.87
C ALA A 322 20.41 2.19 21.24
N ASP A 323 20.03 3.00 20.27
CA ASP A 323 19.43 4.31 20.43
C ASP A 323 17.99 4.45 19.89
N ARG A 324 17.47 3.43 19.20
CA ARG A 324 16.13 3.47 18.59
C ARG A 324 15.59 2.11 18.20
N LEU A 325 14.31 2.05 17.97
CA LEU A 325 13.60 0.98 17.27
C LEU A 325 13.12 1.54 15.93
N GLU A 326 13.45 0.88 14.83
CA GLU A 326 12.89 1.17 13.50
C GLU A 326 11.95 0.05 13.07
N VAL A 327 10.75 0.42 12.64
CA VAL A 327 9.76 -0.50 12.04
C VAL A 327 9.56 -0.09 10.59
N TRP A 328 10.01 -0.95 9.68
CA TRP A 328 9.97 -0.74 8.24
C TRP A 328 8.82 -1.53 7.64
N ASN A 329 7.92 -0.84 6.98
CA ASN A 329 6.75 -1.41 6.33
C ASN A 329 6.84 -1.23 4.81
N PRO A 330 6.84 -2.32 4.02
CA PRO A 330 6.71 -2.23 2.57
C PRO A 330 5.41 -1.55 2.16
N GLY A 331 5.52 -0.45 1.43
CA GLY A 331 4.40 0.34 0.95
C GLY A 331 4.55 1.83 1.26
N GLU A 332 3.71 2.62 0.63
CA GLU A 332 3.67 4.07 0.76
C GLU A 332 2.40 4.50 1.48
N LEU A 333 2.40 5.71 2.04
CA LEU A 333 1.18 6.33 2.55
C LEU A 333 0.16 6.52 1.40
N PRO A 334 -1.14 6.46 1.69
CA PRO A 334 -2.15 6.92 0.75
C PRO A 334 -1.85 8.36 0.30
N PRO A 335 -2.12 8.71 -0.98
CA PRO A 335 -1.83 10.07 -1.50
C PRO A 335 -2.47 11.22 -0.73
N SER A 336 -3.52 10.94 0.04
CA SER A 336 -4.21 11.92 0.89
C SER A 336 -3.55 12.17 2.25
N LEU A 337 -2.49 11.41 2.59
CA LEU A 337 -1.78 11.52 3.87
C LEU A 337 -0.32 11.90 3.64
N THR A 338 0.20 12.75 4.52
CA THR A 338 1.63 13.09 4.58
C THR A 338 2.19 12.78 5.98
N PRO A 339 3.52 12.65 6.16
CA PRO A 339 4.12 12.47 7.48
C PRO A 339 3.73 13.54 8.50
N GLU A 340 3.52 14.78 8.04
CA GLU A 340 3.10 15.90 8.87
C GLU A 340 1.66 15.74 9.34
N LEU A 341 0.75 15.30 8.47
CA LEU A 341 -0.66 15.05 8.82
C LEU A 341 -0.82 13.97 9.88
N LEU A 342 0.09 12.98 9.92
CA LEU A 342 0.06 11.92 10.93
C LEU A 342 0.39 12.42 12.35
N ARG A 343 0.88 13.66 12.50
CA ARG A 343 1.12 14.30 13.80
C ARG A 343 -0.09 15.06 14.34
N GLY A 344 -1.19 15.06 13.58
CA GLY A 344 -2.48 15.66 13.93
C GLY A 344 -3.64 14.67 13.72
N PRO A 345 -4.88 15.09 14.04
CA PRO A 345 -6.06 14.28 13.75
C PRO A 345 -6.16 13.99 12.24
N HIS A 346 -6.33 12.73 11.86
CA HIS A 346 -6.46 12.30 10.48
C HIS A 346 -7.40 11.11 10.35
N ALA A 347 -7.92 10.89 9.14
CA ALA A 347 -8.75 9.73 8.85
C ALA A 347 -7.92 8.43 8.85
N SER A 348 -8.48 7.35 9.39
CA SER A 348 -7.93 6.00 9.24
C SER A 348 -8.29 5.47 7.85
N ILE A 349 -7.28 5.27 7.00
CA ILE A 349 -7.43 4.77 5.63
C ILE A 349 -6.65 3.46 5.51
N PRO A 350 -7.27 2.30 5.83
CA PRO A 350 -6.56 1.03 5.77
C PRO A 350 -6.29 0.61 4.32
N ARG A 351 -5.04 0.23 4.03
CA ARG A 351 -4.66 -0.39 2.75
C ARG A 351 -5.34 -1.76 2.58
N ASN A 352 -5.51 -2.49 3.69
CA ASN A 352 -6.08 -3.83 3.74
C ASN A 352 -7.32 -3.84 4.66
N PRO A 353 -8.49 -3.40 4.17
CA PRO A 353 -9.69 -3.25 5.01
C PRO A 353 -10.19 -4.56 5.61
N LEU A 354 -10.04 -5.70 4.90
CA LEU A 354 -10.45 -7.00 5.41
C LEU A 354 -9.48 -7.61 6.43
N ILE A 355 -8.25 -7.10 6.52
CA ILE A 355 -7.31 -7.41 7.62
C ILE A 355 -7.55 -6.45 8.79
N ALA A 356 -7.77 -5.17 8.52
CA ALA A 356 -7.95 -4.16 9.55
C ALA A 356 -9.21 -4.40 10.39
N GLU A 357 -10.32 -4.86 9.78
CA GLU A 357 -11.57 -5.14 10.51
C GLU A 357 -11.39 -6.23 11.60
N PRO A 358 -10.84 -7.41 11.30
CA PRO A 358 -10.57 -8.42 12.33
C PRO A 358 -9.55 -7.97 13.39
N LEU A 359 -8.51 -7.22 13.01
CA LEU A 359 -7.58 -6.66 13.99
C LEU A 359 -8.27 -5.69 14.96
N PHE A 360 -9.21 -4.86 14.47
CA PHE A 360 -10.04 -4.01 15.31
C PHE A 360 -10.96 -4.82 16.22
N LEU A 361 -11.65 -5.83 15.68
CA LEU A 361 -12.55 -6.68 16.44
C LEU A 361 -11.83 -7.46 17.56
N ALA A 362 -10.58 -7.88 17.30
CA ALA A 362 -9.74 -8.56 18.28
C ALA A 362 -8.94 -7.57 19.17
N ARG A 363 -9.20 -6.26 19.10
CA ARG A 363 -8.56 -5.20 19.89
C ARG A 363 -7.04 -5.08 19.70
N TYR A 364 -6.58 -5.36 18.47
CA TYR A 364 -5.19 -5.08 18.09
C TYR A 364 -5.01 -3.63 17.65
N ILE A 365 -6.00 -3.02 17.01
CA ILE A 365 -6.01 -1.63 16.56
C ILE A 365 -7.29 -0.90 16.98
N GLU A 366 -7.23 0.44 16.98
CA GLU A 366 -8.39 1.31 17.05
C GLU A 366 -8.69 1.94 15.67
N LYS A 367 -9.94 2.32 15.40
CA LYS A 367 -10.38 2.90 14.11
C LYS A 367 -10.50 4.42 14.12
N ALA A 368 -10.10 5.06 15.21
CA ALA A 368 -10.29 6.51 15.38
C ALA A 368 -9.25 7.38 14.68
N GLY A 369 -8.23 6.79 14.02
CA GLY A 369 -7.12 7.55 13.43
C GLY A 369 -6.19 8.17 14.49
N THR A 370 -6.22 7.66 15.72
CA THR A 370 -5.44 8.18 16.86
C THR A 370 -4.14 7.43 17.10
N GLY A 371 -3.89 6.30 16.43
CA GLY A 371 -2.76 5.41 16.73
C GLY A 371 -1.39 6.11 16.70
N THR A 372 -1.15 6.99 15.71
CA THR A 372 0.08 7.79 15.65
C THR A 372 0.16 8.83 16.75
N LEU A 373 -0.97 9.43 17.12
CA LEU A 373 -1.06 10.40 18.23
C LEU A 373 -0.82 9.71 19.56
N ASP A 374 -1.35 8.51 19.75
CA ASP A 374 -1.14 7.69 20.93
C ASP A 374 0.33 7.29 21.07
N MET A 375 1.00 6.88 19.97
CA MET A 375 2.45 6.66 19.98
C MET A 375 3.22 7.91 20.42
N ILE A 376 2.87 9.09 19.90
CA ILE A 376 3.50 10.36 20.26
C ILE A 376 3.26 10.66 21.75
N ALA A 377 2.03 10.52 22.23
CA ALA A 377 1.67 10.78 23.61
C ALA A 377 2.41 9.85 24.57
N ARG A 378 2.43 8.54 24.31
CA ARG A 378 3.13 7.55 25.12
C ARG A 378 4.64 7.78 25.19
N CYS A 379 5.26 8.12 24.06
CA CYS A 379 6.68 8.47 24.08
C CYS A 379 6.94 9.74 24.90
N ARG A 380 6.07 10.75 24.83
CA ARG A 380 6.17 11.97 25.65
C ARG A 380 6.01 11.69 27.13
N GLU A 381 5.00 10.90 27.51
CA GLU A 381 4.74 10.49 28.90
C GLU A 381 5.94 9.75 29.49
N ALA A 382 6.61 8.91 28.69
CA ALA A 382 7.84 8.21 29.09
C ALA A 382 9.11 9.08 29.04
N GLY A 383 8.99 10.39 28.76
CA GLY A 383 10.15 11.29 28.64
C GLY A 383 11.05 11.05 27.42
N LEU A 384 10.58 10.26 26.44
CA LEU A 384 11.31 9.95 25.22
C LEU A 384 11.07 11.01 24.13
N PRO A 385 11.99 11.11 23.13
CA PRO A 385 11.73 11.90 21.93
C PRO A 385 10.48 11.38 21.20
N GLU A 386 9.79 12.29 20.50
CA GLU A 386 8.68 11.92 19.64
C GLU A 386 9.12 10.96 18.54
N PRO A 387 8.25 10.03 18.12
CA PRO A 387 8.50 9.19 16.98
C PRO A 387 8.75 9.99 15.70
N ASP A 388 9.62 9.49 14.84
CA ASP A 388 9.74 10.00 13.48
C ASP A 388 8.94 9.09 12.53
N PHE A 389 8.30 9.75 11.56
CA PHE A 389 7.51 9.13 10.51
C PHE A 389 8.07 9.56 9.17
N GLU A 390 8.52 8.63 8.34
CA GLU A 390 9.12 9.00 7.06
C GLU A 390 8.91 7.94 5.97
N GLN A 391 8.91 8.40 4.72
CA GLN A 391 9.00 7.55 3.55
C GLN A 391 10.47 7.40 3.17
N ARG A 392 10.99 6.17 3.16
CA ARG A 392 12.40 5.88 2.86
C ARG A 392 12.51 4.68 1.93
N ALA A 393 13.13 4.86 0.76
CA ALA A 393 13.36 3.79 -0.22
C ALA A 393 12.10 2.97 -0.60
N GLY A 394 10.96 3.65 -0.81
CA GLY A 394 9.69 2.98 -1.14
C GLY A 394 9.02 2.24 0.02
N GLN A 395 9.51 2.44 1.25
CA GLN A 395 8.96 1.85 2.46
C GLN A 395 8.56 2.93 3.45
N TRP A 396 7.54 2.65 4.24
CA TRP A 396 7.14 3.50 5.36
C TRP A 396 7.92 3.11 6.61
N VAL A 397 8.57 4.07 7.26
CA VAL A 397 9.43 3.84 8.43
C VAL A 397 8.92 4.62 9.62
N VAL A 398 8.71 3.92 10.73
CA VAL A 398 8.44 4.49 12.04
C VAL A 398 9.67 4.29 12.92
N THR A 399 10.19 5.38 13.51
CA THR A 399 11.33 5.34 14.42
C THR A 399 10.89 5.75 15.82
N LEU A 400 10.99 4.84 16.77
CA LEU A 400 10.84 5.12 18.21
C LEU A 400 12.22 5.27 18.82
N TRP A 401 12.50 6.45 19.41
CA TRP A 401 13.80 6.77 19.99
C TRP A 401 13.91 6.24 21.42
N ARG A 402 15.06 5.65 21.75
CA ARG A 402 15.44 5.23 23.11
C ARG A 402 16.18 6.38 23.81
N ASP A 403 16.16 6.38 25.15
CA ASP A 403 17.02 7.26 25.94
C ASP A 403 18.45 6.71 25.93
N TRP A 404 19.26 7.19 24.98
CA TRP A 404 20.66 6.79 24.91
C TRP A 404 21.57 7.52 25.89
N LEU A 405 21.07 8.62 26.52
CA LEU A 405 21.80 9.39 27.51
C LEU A 405 21.57 8.85 28.92
N THR A 406 21.89 7.58 29.10
CA THR A 406 21.89 6.93 30.42
C THR A 406 23.04 7.43 31.28
N ASP A 407 22.96 7.26 32.61
CA ASP A 407 24.01 7.67 33.52
C ASP A 407 25.37 7.06 33.16
N ALA A 408 25.41 5.79 32.78
CA ALA A 408 26.64 5.13 32.32
C ALA A 408 27.25 5.78 31.08
N VAL A 409 26.44 6.23 30.13
CA VAL A 409 26.91 6.96 28.94
C VAL A 409 27.40 8.35 29.32
N LEU A 410 26.70 9.05 30.21
CA LEU A 410 27.09 10.37 30.68
C LEU A 410 28.41 10.32 31.47
N ASP A 411 28.64 9.26 32.29
CA ASP A 411 29.91 8.98 32.96
C ASP A 411 31.06 8.78 31.97
N HIS A 412 30.83 7.90 30.97
CA HIS A 412 31.83 7.62 29.93
C HIS A 412 32.20 8.87 29.12
N LEU A 413 31.25 9.78 28.89
CA LEU A 413 31.46 11.04 28.20
C LEU A 413 32.06 12.14 29.14
N GLY A 414 32.31 11.82 30.40
CA GLY A 414 32.84 12.73 31.39
C GLY A 414 31.93 13.94 31.61
N VAL A 415 30.63 13.73 31.68
CA VAL A 415 29.63 14.79 31.91
C VAL A 415 29.51 15.07 33.40
N ASN A 416 29.80 16.27 33.80
CA ASN A 416 29.69 16.69 35.20
C ASN A 416 28.22 16.84 35.64
N GLU A 417 28.00 17.04 36.94
CA GLU A 417 26.67 17.15 37.55
C GLU A 417 25.78 18.22 36.89
N LEU A 418 26.35 19.40 36.57
CA LEU A 418 25.62 20.45 35.88
C LEU A 418 25.20 20.02 34.46
N GLY A 419 26.08 19.33 33.73
CA GLY A 419 25.76 18.75 32.41
C GLY A 419 24.63 17.75 32.48
N ARG A 420 24.59 16.90 33.53
CA ARG A 420 23.47 15.96 33.78
C ARG A 420 22.15 16.68 34.03
N LYS A 421 22.17 17.77 34.84
CA LYS A 421 20.99 18.63 35.07
C LYS A 421 20.50 19.27 33.76
N VAL A 422 21.42 19.67 32.88
CA VAL A 422 21.08 20.20 31.54
C VAL A 422 20.44 19.11 30.65
N VAL A 423 20.98 17.91 30.64
CA VAL A 423 20.39 16.78 29.91
C VAL A 423 18.99 16.49 30.45
N GLY A 424 18.81 16.40 31.76
CA GLY A 424 17.48 16.22 32.38
C GLY A 424 16.50 17.33 32.02
N PHE A 425 16.96 18.60 32.06
CA PHE A 425 16.14 19.74 31.65
C PHE A 425 15.69 19.63 30.18
N LEU A 426 16.61 19.24 29.28
CA LEU A 426 16.32 19.11 27.86
C LEU A 426 15.46 17.86 27.50
N LYS A 427 15.50 16.80 28.30
CA LYS A 427 14.55 15.68 28.19
C LYS A 427 13.10 16.15 28.37
N ILE A 428 12.88 17.13 29.23
CA ILE A 428 11.55 17.71 29.53
C ILE A 428 11.20 18.82 28.54
N ASN A 429 12.11 19.81 28.36
CA ASN A 429 11.83 21.05 27.65
C ASN A 429 12.22 21.01 26.15
N ARG A 430 12.81 19.90 25.68
CA ARG A 430 13.20 19.58 24.29
C ARG A 430 14.23 20.49 23.65
N ARG A 431 14.19 21.78 23.87
CA ARG A 431 15.13 22.79 23.35
C ARG A 431 15.40 23.86 24.37
N VAL A 432 16.59 24.45 24.26
CA VAL A 432 16.98 25.60 25.07
C VAL A 432 17.76 26.59 24.20
N ASN A 433 17.45 27.86 24.29
CA ASN A 433 18.34 28.92 23.78
C ASN A 433 19.24 29.43 24.91
N ASN A 434 20.26 30.25 24.56
CA ASN A 434 21.19 30.74 25.55
C ASN A 434 20.52 31.54 26.67
N GLN A 435 19.50 32.36 26.37
CA GLN A 435 18.77 33.15 27.36
C GLN A 435 17.96 32.26 28.34
N ALA A 436 17.23 31.28 27.81
CA ALA A 436 16.50 30.34 28.65
C ALA A 436 17.44 29.47 29.50
N TYR A 437 18.62 29.13 28.98
CA TYR A 437 19.65 28.44 29.76
C TYR A 437 20.15 29.29 30.93
N GLN A 438 20.47 30.60 30.70
CA GLN A 438 20.86 31.51 31.76
C GLN A 438 19.82 31.56 32.86
N ALA A 439 18.54 31.69 32.50
CA ALA A 439 17.44 31.77 33.46
C ALA A 439 17.26 30.44 34.23
N ALA A 440 17.34 29.30 33.58
CA ALA A 440 17.12 28.00 34.19
C ALA A 440 18.23 27.56 35.14
N PHE A 441 19.49 27.97 34.88
CA PHE A 441 20.67 27.52 35.63
C PHE A 441 21.38 28.64 36.38
N ASN A 442 20.82 29.84 36.37
CA ASN A 442 21.38 31.06 37.06
C ASN A 442 22.86 31.30 36.75
N VAL A 443 23.21 31.34 35.46
CA VAL A 443 24.59 31.53 34.99
C VAL A 443 24.69 32.71 34.02
N SER A 444 25.93 33.26 33.89
CA SER A 444 26.19 34.32 32.93
C SER A 444 26.11 33.84 31.48
N LYS A 445 25.91 34.76 30.53
CA LYS A 445 25.88 34.47 29.10
C LYS A 445 27.11 33.72 28.59
N ALA A 446 28.31 34.15 29.07
CA ALA A 446 29.59 33.54 28.71
C ALA A 446 29.69 32.09 29.23
N THR A 447 29.24 31.85 30.46
CA THR A 447 29.19 30.51 31.07
C THR A 447 28.20 29.61 30.34
N ALA A 448 26.98 30.10 30.03
CA ALA A 448 25.98 29.39 29.27
C ALA A 448 26.52 28.95 27.88
N THR A 449 27.18 29.86 27.16
CA THR A 449 27.79 29.56 25.85
C THR A 449 28.83 28.46 25.98
N ARG A 450 29.76 28.57 26.92
CA ARG A 450 30.83 27.58 27.15
C ARG A 450 30.26 26.20 27.50
N HIS A 451 29.23 26.13 28.34
CA HIS A 451 28.58 24.85 28.72
C HIS A 451 27.88 24.22 27.52
N LEU A 452 27.07 24.99 26.79
CA LEU A 452 26.35 24.51 25.61
C LEU A 452 27.32 24.01 24.51
N ASP A 453 28.42 24.76 24.27
CA ASP A 453 29.44 24.37 23.31
C ASP A 453 30.21 23.12 23.76
N SER A 454 30.50 22.98 25.07
CA SER A 454 31.12 21.78 25.63
C SER A 454 30.26 20.54 25.43
N LEU A 455 28.96 20.62 25.74
CA LEU A 455 28.02 19.50 25.53
C LEU A 455 27.81 19.19 24.04
N THR A 456 27.87 20.22 23.18
CA THR A 456 27.82 20.04 21.72
C THR A 456 29.05 19.31 21.21
N LYS A 457 30.26 19.70 21.67
CA LYS A 457 31.52 19.00 21.32
C LYS A 457 31.54 17.55 21.80
N LYS A 458 30.92 17.25 22.93
CA LYS A 458 30.74 15.89 23.45
C LYS A 458 29.69 15.08 22.68
N GLY A 459 29.02 15.66 21.66
CA GLY A 459 27.97 15.00 20.87
C GLY A 459 26.66 14.78 21.63
N ILE A 460 26.46 15.47 22.76
CA ILE A 460 25.25 15.40 23.58
C ILE A 460 24.17 16.34 23.05
N LEU A 461 24.60 17.54 22.63
CA LEU A 461 23.72 18.57 22.10
C LEU A 461 23.95 18.79 20.60
N GLN A 462 22.87 19.11 19.90
CA GLN A 462 22.90 19.66 18.55
C GLN A 462 22.50 21.14 18.60
N LYS A 463 23.32 21.98 17.97
CA LYS A 463 22.99 23.38 17.74
C LYS A 463 22.18 23.52 16.46
N VAL A 464 21.02 24.16 16.53
CA VAL A 464 20.16 24.47 15.40
C VAL A 464 20.10 25.96 15.18
N GLY A 465 20.30 26.39 13.91
CA GLY A 465 20.46 27.79 13.53
C GLY A 465 21.93 28.22 13.44
N ILE A 466 22.23 29.23 12.58
CA ILE A 466 23.60 29.64 12.29
C ILE A 466 24.09 30.66 13.31
N THR A 467 23.36 31.74 13.52
CA THR A 467 23.62 32.81 14.54
C THR A 467 22.35 33.63 14.77
N GLY A 468 22.24 34.28 15.96
CA GLY A 468 21.20 35.26 16.27
C GLY A 468 19.99 34.74 17.04
N LYS A 469 18.84 35.46 17.01
CA LYS A 469 17.65 35.24 17.84
C LYS A 469 16.98 33.85 17.61
N GLY A 470 17.29 33.12 16.53
CA GLY A 470 16.75 31.81 16.19
C GLY A 470 17.61 30.61 16.62
N THR A 471 18.77 30.81 17.25
CA THR A 471 19.65 29.71 17.64
C THR A 471 19.17 29.05 18.92
N TYR A 472 19.02 27.71 18.87
CA TYR A 472 18.71 26.88 20.04
C TYR A 472 19.51 25.58 20.04
N TYR A 473 19.53 24.91 21.17
CA TYR A 473 20.19 23.62 21.38
C TYR A 473 19.14 22.58 21.79
N MET A 474 19.32 21.35 21.30
CA MET A 474 18.49 20.20 21.64
C MET A 474 19.39 18.98 21.85
N LEU A 475 18.87 17.95 22.49
CA LEU A 475 19.61 16.70 22.62
C LEU A 475 19.94 16.12 21.25
N GLN A 476 21.19 15.69 21.06
CA GLN A 476 21.64 15.05 19.83
C GLN A 476 20.94 13.71 19.66
N ARG A 477 20.27 13.49 18.54
CA ARG A 477 19.80 12.18 18.13
C ARG A 477 20.97 11.42 17.51
N LYS A 478 21.46 10.36 18.19
CA LYS A 478 22.51 9.52 17.62
C LYS A 478 21.96 8.83 16.37
N GLY A 479 22.51 9.04 15.23
CA GLY A 479 22.02 8.54 13.92
C GLY A 479 21.95 9.61 12.83
N LEU A 480 21.94 10.90 13.21
CA LEU A 480 21.99 12.01 12.26
C LEU A 480 23.42 12.56 12.07
N ILE A 481 24.47 11.82 12.41
CA ILE A 481 25.83 12.19 12.01
C ILE A 481 25.92 11.95 10.49
N LYS A 482 25.63 13.00 9.72
CA LYS A 482 26.08 13.07 8.33
C LYS A 482 27.57 12.77 8.33
N GLY A 483 27.97 11.69 7.64
CA GLY A 483 29.36 11.33 7.51
C GLY A 483 30.19 12.56 7.18
N SER A 484 31.22 12.84 7.99
CA SER A 484 32.24 13.82 7.69
C SER A 484 32.74 13.49 6.28
N LYS A 485 32.58 14.44 5.37
CA LYS A 485 33.25 14.40 4.07
C LYS A 485 34.75 14.23 4.36
N GLY A 486 35.24 13.01 4.18
CA GLY A 486 36.66 12.79 4.07
C GLY A 486 37.20 13.64 2.94
N SER A 487 37.95 14.65 3.27
CA SER A 487 38.77 15.42 2.33
C SER A 487 39.81 14.46 1.74
N VAL A 488 39.53 13.95 0.55
CA VAL A 488 40.56 13.35 -0.29
C VAL A 488 41.41 14.54 -0.80
N SER A 489 42.49 14.85 -0.11
CA SER A 489 43.56 15.67 -0.65
C SER A 489 44.31 14.81 -1.69
N GLY A 490 43.95 14.94 -2.95
CA GLY A 490 44.83 14.57 -4.03
C GLY A 490 46.06 15.45 -4.02
N LYS A 491 47.23 14.89 -3.72
CA LYS A 491 48.50 15.39 -4.20
C LYS A 491 48.99 14.41 -5.25
N GLY A 492 49.10 14.95 -6.46
CA GLY A 492 49.75 14.26 -7.57
C GLY A 492 51.25 14.18 -7.38
N SER A 493 51.81 13.21 -7.90
CA SER A 493 53.09 13.16 -8.64
C SER A 493 53.01 12.01 -9.61
#